data_251bdf24b40bc3f4da18a14c4909faca
#
_entry.id   251bdf24b40bc3f4da18a14c4909faca
#
_cell.length_a   1.000
_cell.length_b   1.000
_cell.length_c   1.000
_cell.angle_alpha   90.00
_cell.angle_beta   90.00
_cell.angle_gamma   90.00
#
_symmetry.space_group_name_H-M   'P 1'
#
loop_
_entity.id
_entity.type
_entity.pdbx_description
1 polymer ?
#
loop_
_entity_poly.entity_id
_entity_poly.type
_entity_poly.pdbx_seq_one_letter_code
_entity_poly.pdbx_strand_id
1 'polypeptide(L)'
;MEPIDPSKFSLDYLLENKVITILSQDYVFEHGTNWDEVDITECIMKRITYLCYRDDRGYPDYSKRFSGVLYQLYYGKPYLWYYMHIKDGLEDGAEVNFYESGKVMNYIVKKNNRCVGKSYVWYENGKIDRINDWDQHEYVEFDENGEITAEGKLELIGQGNL
;
A
#
# COMPACT_ATOMS: atom_id res chain seq x y z
N MET A 1 3.92 9.14 -27.25
CA MET A 1 3.24 8.37 -26.18
C MET A 1 1.77 8.28 -26.56
N GLU A 2 1.21 7.10 -26.57
CA GLU A 2 -0.23 6.97 -26.79
C GLU A 2 -0.98 7.69 -25.66
N PRO A 3 -2.08 8.39 -25.96
CA PRO A 3 -2.87 9.04 -24.94
C PRO A 3 -3.40 7.99 -23.95
N ILE A 4 -3.24 8.27 -22.65
CA ILE A 4 -3.73 7.40 -21.58
C ILE A 4 -5.26 7.54 -21.51
N ASP A 5 -5.97 6.43 -21.66
CA ASP A 5 -7.41 6.37 -21.44
C ASP A 5 -7.68 6.15 -19.94
N PRO A 6 -8.12 7.18 -19.18
CA PRO A 6 -8.29 7.07 -17.75
C PRO A 6 -9.37 6.06 -17.34
N SER A 7 -10.33 5.73 -18.21
CA SER A 7 -11.38 4.76 -17.91
C SER A 7 -10.82 3.33 -17.71
N LYS A 8 -9.69 3.02 -18.33
CA LYS A 8 -8.99 1.73 -18.19
C LYS A 8 -8.20 1.59 -16.90
N PHE A 9 -8.19 2.63 -16.07
CA PHE A 9 -7.54 2.65 -14.77
C PHE A 9 -8.51 2.90 -13.62
N SER A 10 -9.83 2.94 -13.90
CA SER A 10 -10.82 2.95 -12.83
C SER A 10 -10.66 1.71 -11.95
N LEU A 11 -11.05 1.82 -10.67
CA LEU A 11 -10.97 0.70 -9.74
C LEU A 11 -11.70 -0.53 -10.28
N ASP A 12 -12.94 -0.36 -10.77
CA ASP A 12 -13.73 -1.46 -11.31
C ASP A 12 -13.06 -2.11 -12.52
N TYR A 13 -12.54 -1.32 -13.45
CA TYR A 13 -11.84 -1.86 -14.64
C TYR A 13 -10.64 -2.72 -14.24
N LEU A 14 -9.80 -2.24 -13.32
CA LEU A 14 -8.59 -2.97 -12.91
C LEU A 14 -8.92 -4.26 -12.14
N LEU A 15 -9.98 -4.27 -11.33
CA LEU A 15 -10.47 -5.46 -10.64
C LEU A 15 -11.08 -6.47 -11.62
N GLU A 16 -11.95 -6.04 -12.52
CA GLU A 16 -12.61 -6.90 -13.52
C GLU A 16 -11.62 -7.54 -14.48
N ASN A 17 -10.59 -6.81 -14.89
CA ASN A 17 -9.52 -7.30 -15.77
C ASN A 17 -8.39 -8.02 -15.03
N LYS A 18 -8.51 -8.20 -13.71
CA LYS A 18 -7.53 -8.89 -12.86
C LYS A 18 -6.11 -8.30 -12.93
N VAL A 19 -6.02 -7.00 -13.17
CA VAL A 19 -4.75 -6.25 -13.13
C VAL A 19 -4.29 -6.11 -11.69
N ILE A 20 -5.24 -5.90 -10.77
CA ILE A 20 -5.01 -5.84 -9.33
C ILE A 20 -5.93 -6.83 -8.60
N THR A 21 -5.51 -7.25 -7.42
CA THR A 21 -6.32 -8.07 -6.51
C THR A 21 -6.32 -7.42 -5.14
N ILE A 22 -7.52 -7.20 -4.59
CA ILE A 22 -7.72 -6.61 -3.28
C ILE A 22 -8.38 -7.63 -2.37
N LEU A 23 -7.81 -7.86 -1.19
CA LEU A 23 -8.42 -8.71 -0.17
C LEU A 23 -9.72 -8.09 0.32
N SER A 24 -10.75 -8.90 0.55
CA SER A 24 -11.96 -8.41 1.21
C SER A 24 -11.65 -7.98 2.64
N GLN A 25 -12.40 -7.01 3.17
CA GLN A 25 -12.23 -6.57 4.55
C GLN A 25 -12.47 -7.72 5.54
N ASP A 26 -13.46 -8.57 5.28
CA ASP A 26 -13.73 -9.76 6.11
C ASP A 26 -12.53 -10.70 6.15
N TYR A 27 -11.89 -10.94 5.01
CA TYR A 27 -10.66 -11.75 4.97
C TYR A 27 -9.54 -11.13 5.81
N VAL A 28 -9.34 -9.81 5.69
CA VAL A 28 -8.31 -9.09 6.46
C VAL A 28 -8.57 -9.19 7.96
N PHE A 29 -9.82 -9.03 8.40
CA PHE A 29 -10.17 -9.15 9.83
C PHE A 29 -10.04 -10.57 10.36
N GLU A 30 -10.34 -11.59 9.53
CA GLU A 30 -10.26 -12.99 9.94
C GLU A 30 -8.82 -13.53 9.95
N HIS A 31 -8.00 -13.14 8.97
CA HIS A 31 -6.67 -13.72 8.74
C HIS A 31 -5.50 -12.77 8.99
N GLY A 32 -5.76 -11.48 9.08
CA GLY A 32 -4.75 -10.47 9.34
C GLY A 32 -4.45 -10.29 10.82
N THR A 33 -3.40 -9.53 11.08
CA THR A 33 -2.96 -9.14 12.42
C THR A 33 -3.15 -7.63 12.58
N ASN A 34 -3.88 -7.21 13.63
CA ASN A 34 -4.06 -5.81 13.94
C ASN A 34 -2.77 -5.26 14.58
N TRP A 35 -2.18 -4.24 13.98
CA TRP A 35 -0.96 -3.60 14.49
C TRP A 35 -1.10 -3.13 15.92
N ASP A 36 -2.26 -2.56 16.29
CA ASP A 36 -2.48 -2.00 17.63
C ASP A 36 -2.65 -3.09 18.72
N GLU A 37 -2.84 -4.36 18.33
CA GLU A 37 -3.06 -5.49 19.25
C GLU A 37 -1.83 -6.39 19.40
N VAL A 38 -0.77 -6.16 18.63
CA VAL A 38 0.44 -6.97 18.65
C VAL A 38 1.65 -6.16 19.08
N ASP A 39 2.58 -6.83 19.74
CA ASP A 39 3.81 -6.20 20.24
C ASP A 39 4.93 -6.28 19.19
N ILE A 40 4.71 -5.59 18.06
CA ILE A 40 5.70 -5.41 17.00
C ILE A 40 6.17 -3.96 16.93
N THR A 41 7.36 -3.77 16.42
CA THR A 41 7.97 -2.45 16.27
C THR A 41 8.89 -2.42 15.05
N GLU A 42 9.14 -1.23 14.55
CA GLU A 42 10.16 -1.02 13.55
C GLU A 42 11.55 -1.17 14.16
N CYS A 43 12.41 -1.90 13.50
CA CYS A 43 13.80 -2.03 13.85
C CYS A 43 14.69 -1.82 12.63
N ILE A 44 15.77 -1.06 12.79
CA ILE A 44 16.68 -0.71 11.70
C ILE A 44 17.97 -1.49 11.85
N MET A 45 18.32 -2.27 10.83
CA MET A 45 19.57 -2.98 10.75
C MET A 45 20.19 -2.76 9.37
N LYS A 46 21.44 -2.28 9.32
CA LYS A 46 22.16 -1.97 8.07
C LYS A 46 21.34 -1.04 7.14
N ARG A 47 20.69 -0.02 7.70
CA ARG A 47 19.81 0.95 6.99
C ARG A 47 18.55 0.36 6.39
N ILE A 48 18.17 -0.87 6.75
CA ILE A 48 16.92 -1.49 6.35
C ILE A 48 15.99 -1.51 7.56
N THR A 49 14.76 -1.05 7.38
CA THR A 49 13.72 -1.12 8.39
C THR A 49 13.01 -2.47 8.29
N TYR A 50 12.97 -3.19 9.42
CA TYR A 50 12.24 -4.45 9.56
C TYR A 50 11.14 -4.31 10.60
N LEU A 51 10.08 -5.07 10.47
CA LEU A 51 9.08 -5.26 11.51
C LEU A 51 9.44 -6.48 12.36
N CYS A 52 9.70 -6.25 13.63
CA CYS A 52 10.16 -7.27 14.59
C CYS A 52 9.23 -7.31 15.80
N TYR A 53 9.08 -8.49 16.38
CA TYR A 53 8.48 -8.60 17.72
C TYR A 53 9.41 -7.99 18.78
N ARG A 54 8.84 -7.56 19.92
CA ARG A 54 9.63 -7.13 21.08
C ARG A 54 10.02 -8.35 21.92
N ASP A 55 11.17 -8.26 22.57
CA ASP A 55 11.57 -9.23 23.60
C ASP A 55 10.84 -8.95 24.94
N ASP A 56 11.05 -9.81 25.95
CA ASP A 56 10.43 -9.69 27.27
C ASP A 56 10.79 -8.39 28.01
N ARG A 57 11.78 -7.66 27.55
CA ARG A 57 12.22 -6.36 28.09
C ARG A 57 11.68 -5.18 27.27
N GLY A 58 10.90 -5.45 26.20
CA GLY A 58 10.32 -4.46 25.32
C GLY A 58 11.26 -3.95 24.21
N TYR A 59 12.42 -4.57 23.99
CA TYR A 59 13.35 -4.20 22.91
C TYR A 59 13.06 -5.00 21.63
N PRO A 60 13.35 -4.42 20.44
CA PRO A 60 13.19 -5.14 19.19
C PRO A 60 14.04 -6.42 19.16
N ASP A 61 13.41 -7.56 18.88
CA ASP A 61 14.10 -8.83 18.70
C ASP A 61 14.29 -9.08 17.19
N TYR A 62 15.46 -8.76 16.69
CA TYR A 62 15.82 -8.91 15.26
C TYR A 62 15.76 -10.35 14.74
N SER A 63 15.75 -11.33 15.64
CA SER A 63 15.61 -12.75 15.26
C SER A 63 14.14 -13.16 15.07
N LYS A 64 13.17 -12.34 15.52
CA LYS A 64 11.74 -12.59 15.46
C LYS A 64 11.05 -11.54 14.59
N ARG A 65 11.15 -11.72 13.29
CA ARG A 65 10.54 -10.83 12.31
C ARG A 65 9.10 -11.24 12.03
N PHE A 66 8.24 -10.24 11.84
CA PHE A 66 6.85 -10.47 11.52
C PHE A 66 6.68 -10.94 10.06
N SER A 67 5.74 -11.86 9.83
CA SER A 67 5.26 -12.23 8.49
C SER A 67 3.75 -12.41 8.52
N GLY A 68 3.06 -11.92 7.52
CA GLY A 68 1.60 -12.02 7.39
C GLY A 68 0.97 -10.77 6.83
N VAL A 69 -0.36 -10.71 6.88
CA VAL A 69 -1.13 -9.52 6.57
C VAL A 69 -1.24 -8.68 7.84
N LEU A 70 -0.69 -7.47 7.80
CA LEU A 70 -0.76 -6.51 8.89
C LEU A 70 -1.78 -5.44 8.53
N TYR A 71 -2.67 -5.08 9.46
CA TYR A 71 -3.67 -4.04 9.22
C TYR A 71 -3.80 -3.09 10.40
N GLN A 72 -4.37 -1.94 10.15
CA GLN A 72 -4.72 -0.96 11.16
C GLN A 72 -6.10 -0.37 10.88
N LEU A 73 -6.81 -0.03 11.95
CA LEU A 73 -8.10 0.65 11.88
C LEU A 73 -7.92 2.16 11.96
N TYR A 74 -8.88 2.91 11.45
CA TYR A 74 -8.98 4.33 11.75
C TYR A 74 -9.10 4.55 13.26
N TYR A 75 -8.38 5.53 13.78
CA TYR A 75 -8.32 5.80 15.20
C TYR A 75 -9.72 5.93 15.82
N GLY A 76 -9.98 5.10 16.83
CA GLY A 76 -11.25 5.07 17.56
C GLY A 76 -12.48 4.59 16.76
N LYS A 77 -12.27 3.97 15.60
CA LYS A 77 -13.34 3.50 14.71
C LYS A 77 -13.14 2.04 14.29
N PRO A 78 -14.22 1.28 14.01
CA PRO A 78 -14.13 -0.10 13.55
C PRO A 78 -13.88 -0.22 12.03
N TYR A 79 -13.34 0.82 11.39
CA TYR A 79 -13.16 0.86 9.95
C TYR A 79 -11.70 0.58 9.59
N LEU A 80 -11.49 -0.29 8.60
CA LEU A 80 -10.18 -0.61 8.07
C LEU A 80 -9.58 0.64 7.42
N TRP A 81 -8.39 1.02 7.89
CA TRP A 81 -7.62 2.11 7.32
C TRP A 81 -6.71 1.62 6.20
N TYR A 82 -5.91 0.57 6.50
CA TYR A 82 -5.06 -0.07 5.50
C TYR A 82 -4.75 -1.52 5.89
N TYR A 83 -4.29 -2.27 4.91
CA TYR A 83 -3.54 -3.49 5.13
C TYR A 83 -2.30 -3.54 4.24
N MET A 84 -1.31 -4.32 4.66
CA MET A 84 -0.09 -4.58 3.92
C MET A 84 0.37 -6.02 4.11
N HIS A 85 1.10 -6.53 3.12
CA HIS A 85 1.73 -7.84 3.20
C HIS A 85 3.16 -7.70 3.69
N ILE A 86 3.51 -8.45 4.72
CA ILE A 86 4.84 -8.47 5.32
C ILE A 86 5.43 -9.87 5.18
N LYS A 87 6.68 -9.94 4.75
CA LYS A 87 7.45 -11.17 4.68
C LYS A 87 8.81 -10.97 5.33
N ASP A 88 9.08 -11.75 6.37
CA ASP A 88 10.33 -11.67 7.14
C ASP A 88 10.69 -10.23 7.56
N GLY A 89 9.69 -9.50 8.05
CA GLY A 89 9.80 -8.12 8.52
C GLY A 89 9.82 -7.05 7.44
N LEU A 90 9.78 -7.42 6.16
CA LEU A 90 9.82 -6.49 5.04
C LEU A 90 8.45 -6.41 4.35
N GLU A 91 8.07 -5.23 3.87
CA GLU A 91 6.91 -5.10 3.01
C GLU A 91 7.17 -5.83 1.69
N ASP A 92 6.31 -6.82 1.38
CA ASP A 92 6.42 -7.67 0.20
C ASP A 92 5.02 -8.09 -0.26
N GLY A 93 4.49 -7.40 -1.25
CA GLY A 93 3.16 -7.58 -1.80
C GLY A 93 2.35 -6.29 -1.81
N ALA A 94 1.04 -6.41 -1.93
CA ALA A 94 0.15 -5.26 -2.01
C ALA A 94 -0.04 -4.59 -0.64
N GLU A 95 0.01 -3.27 -0.65
CA GLU A 95 -0.50 -2.38 0.38
C GLU A 95 -1.74 -1.68 -0.18
N VAL A 96 -2.84 -1.70 0.56
CA VAL A 96 -4.10 -1.10 0.18
C VAL A 96 -4.61 -0.22 1.30
N ASN A 97 -4.93 1.02 0.96
CA ASN A 97 -5.53 1.99 1.88
C ASN A 97 -6.99 2.24 1.50
N PHE A 98 -7.81 2.51 2.49
CA PHE A 98 -9.24 2.73 2.35
C PHE A 98 -9.64 4.10 2.85
N TYR A 99 -10.65 4.68 2.23
CA TYR A 99 -11.40 5.80 2.81
C TYR A 99 -12.22 5.32 4.02
N GLU A 100 -12.62 6.23 4.90
CA GLU A 100 -13.53 5.87 6.01
C GLU A 100 -14.85 5.26 5.53
N SER A 101 -15.27 5.55 4.31
CA SER A 101 -16.44 4.94 3.66
C SER A 101 -16.29 3.45 3.35
N GLY A 102 -15.07 2.90 3.50
CA GLY A 102 -14.72 1.53 3.11
C GLY A 102 -14.36 1.37 1.63
N LYS A 103 -14.42 2.43 0.84
CA LYS A 103 -13.98 2.41 -0.56
C LYS A 103 -12.46 2.44 -0.64
N VAL A 104 -11.90 1.80 -1.65
CA VAL A 104 -10.45 1.74 -1.85
C VAL A 104 -9.92 3.12 -2.24
N MET A 105 -8.90 3.57 -1.54
CA MET A 105 -8.20 4.82 -1.79
C MET A 105 -7.01 4.63 -2.72
N ASN A 106 -6.12 3.68 -2.39
CA ASN A 106 -4.94 3.41 -3.20
C ASN A 106 -4.52 1.94 -3.16
N TYR A 107 -3.66 1.59 -4.10
CA TYR A 107 -3.05 0.27 -4.23
C TYR A 107 -1.60 0.44 -4.65
N ILE A 108 -0.68 -0.13 -3.87
CA ILE A 108 0.76 -0.09 -4.12
C ILE A 108 1.29 -1.51 -3.97
N VAL A 109 2.18 -1.94 -4.86
CA VAL A 109 2.94 -3.18 -4.68
C VAL A 109 4.35 -2.84 -4.24
N LYS A 110 4.78 -3.51 -3.17
CA LYS A 110 6.13 -3.38 -2.65
C LYS A 110 6.88 -4.71 -2.74
N LYS A 111 8.16 -4.62 -2.90
CA LYS A 111 9.09 -5.73 -2.81
C LYS A 111 10.31 -5.31 -1.99
N ASN A 112 10.52 -5.99 -0.86
CA ASN A 112 11.58 -5.65 0.09
C ASN A 112 11.57 -4.15 0.45
N ASN A 113 10.42 -3.64 0.89
CA ASN A 113 10.15 -2.23 1.25
C ASN A 113 10.18 -1.22 0.09
N ARG A 114 10.36 -1.63 -1.15
CA ARG A 114 10.43 -0.73 -2.31
C ARG A 114 9.18 -0.84 -3.17
N CYS A 115 8.65 0.30 -3.58
CA CYS A 115 7.57 0.33 -4.56
C CYS A 115 8.06 -0.21 -5.91
N VAL A 116 7.27 -1.08 -6.53
CA VAL A 116 7.55 -1.68 -7.84
C VAL A 116 6.31 -1.64 -8.72
N GLY A 117 6.51 -1.66 -10.03
CA GLY A 117 5.41 -1.64 -11.00
C GLY A 117 4.60 -0.36 -10.94
N LYS A 118 3.31 -0.47 -11.11
CA LYS A 118 2.40 0.68 -11.07
C LYS A 118 1.60 0.71 -9.77
N SER A 119 1.43 1.90 -9.21
CA SER A 119 0.52 2.17 -8.11
C SER A 119 -0.58 3.12 -8.56
N TYR A 120 -1.73 3.04 -7.91
CA TYR A 120 -2.94 3.73 -8.28
C TYR A 120 -3.56 4.43 -7.07
N VAL A 121 -4.08 5.62 -7.28
CA VAL A 121 -4.91 6.35 -6.34
C VAL A 121 -6.24 6.64 -7.03
N TRP A 122 -7.35 6.41 -6.33
CA TRP A 122 -8.69 6.67 -6.85
C TRP A 122 -9.42 7.70 -5.99
N TYR A 123 -10.28 8.46 -6.63
CA TYR A 123 -11.33 9.20 -5.94
C TYR A 123 -12.32 8.23 -5.27
N GLU A 124 -13.11 8.68 -4.31
CA GLU A 124 -14.12 7.82 -3.67
C GLU A 124 -15.14 7.23 -4.64
N ASN A 125 -15.37 7.87 -5.79
CA ASN A 125 -16.25 7.34 -6.85
C ASN A 125 -15.59 6.22 -7.70
N GLY A 126 -14.33 5.86 -7.41
CA GLY A 126 -13.60 4.82 -8.13
C GLY A 126 -12.91 5.27 -9.43
N LYS A 127 -13.07 6.53 -9.84
CA LYS A 127 -12.31 7.08 -10.97
C LYS A 127 -10.86 7.27 -10.59
N ILE A 128 -9.96 7.09 -11.56
CA ILE A 128 -8.53 7.27 -11.33
C ILE A 128 -8.22 8.74 -11.01
N ASP A 129 -7.42 8.94 -9.97
CA ASP A 129 -6.85 10.23 -9.58
C ASP A 129 -5.38 10.29 -9.99
N ARG A 130 -4.60 9.26 -9.67
CA ARG A 130 -3.16 9.23 -9.96
C ARG A 130 -2.66 7.83 -10.29
N ILE A 131 -1.75 7.77 -11.25
CA ILE A 131 -0.95 6.58 -11.58
C ILE A 131 0.50 6.93 -11.37
N ASN A 132 1.24 6.11 -10.61
CA ASN A 132 2.69 6.17 -10.56
C ASN A 132 3.24 4.91 -11.23
N ASP A 133 4.23 5.09 -12.08
CA ASP A 133 5.03 4.00 -12.64
C ASP A 133 6.42 4.05 -11.98
N TRP A 134 6.63 3.16 -11.02
CA TRP A 134 7.86 3.10 -10.22
C TRP A 134 9.04 2.57 -11.01
N ASP A 135 8.77 1.76 -12.04
CA ASP A 135 9.83 1.18 -12.88
C ASP A 135 10.35 2.22 -13.89
N GLN A 136 9.48 3.11 -14.38
CA GLN A 136 9.85 4.21 -15.28
C GLN A 136 10.12 5.53 -14.55
N HIS A 137 9.81 5.60 -13.24
CA HIS A 137 9.89 6.82 -12.43
C HIS A 137 9.06 7.98 -12.99
N GLU A 138 7.83 7.68 -13.33
CA GLU A 138 6.89 8.65 -13.91
C GLU A 138 5.55 8.65 -13.18
N TYR A 139 4.84 9.77 -13.25
CA TYR A 139 3.46 9.85 -12.74
C TYR A 139 2.56 10.66 -13.67
N VAL A 140 1.28 10.42 -13.55
CA VAL A 140 0.22 11.21 -14.17
C VAL A 140 -0.94 11.37 -13.19
N GLU A 141 -1.50 12.57 -13.14
CA GLU A 141 -2.67 12.91 -12.32
C GLU A 141 -3.85 13.31 -13.20
N PHE A 142 -5.05 12.98 -12.75
CA PHE A 142 -6.30 13.25 -13.45
C PHE A 142 -7.27 13.98 -12.52
N ASP A 143 -8.11 14.83 -13.09
CA ASP A 143 -9.29 15.34 -12.39
C ASP A 143 -10.46 14.34 -12.45
N GLU A 144 -11.56 14.66 -11.78
CA GLU A 144 -12.75 13.80 -11.76
C GLU A 144 -13.45 13.64 -13.13
N ASN A 145 -13.11 14.47 -14.12
CA ASN A 145 -13.57 14.37 -15.50
C ASN A 145 -12.66 13.49 -16.36
N GLY A 146 -11.51 13.04 -15.81
CA GLY A 146 -10.52 12.25 -16.53
C GLY A 146 -9.52 13.07 -17.35
N GLU A 147 -9.48 14.38 -17.15
CA GLU A 147 -8.51 15.26 -17.80
C GLU A 147 -7.18 15.24 -17.02
N ILE A 148 -6.06 15.20 -17.76
CA ILE A 148 -4.73 15.24 -17.16
C ILE A 148 -4.49 16.63 -16.54
N THR A 149 -4.18 16.65 -15.24
CA THR A 149 -3.87 17.89 -14.50
C THR A 149 -2.39 18.06 -14.21
N ALA A 150 -1.64 16.97 -14.11
CA ALA A 150 -0.20 16.96 -13.92
C ALA A 150 0.41 15.67 -14.44
N GLU A 151 1.66 15.78 -14.90
CA GLU A 151 2.49 14.62 -15.24
C GLU A 151 3.96 14.99 -15.07
N GLY A 152 4.81 14.01 -14.82
CA GLY A 152 6.23 14.25 -14.61
C GLY A 152 7.02 13.05 -14.13
N LYS A 153 8.17 13.34 -13.55
CA LYS A 153 9.05 12.33 -12.97
C LYS A 153 8.79 12.18 -11.48
N LEU A 154 8.78 10.93 -11.01
CA LEU A 154 8.77 10.62 -9.58
C LEU A 154 10.12 10.97 -8.98
N GLU A 155 10.10 11.81 -7.93
CA GLU A 155 11.28 12.02 -7.12
C GLU A 155 11.53 10.79 -6.25
N LEU A 156 12.76 10.30 -6.24
CA LEU A 156 13.19 9.14 -5.43
C LEU A 156 13.32 9.47 -3.93
N ILE A 157 12.88 10.66 -3.50
CA ILE A 157 12.92 11.13 -2.11
C ILE A 157 11.88 10.32 -1.32
N GLY A 158 12.36 9.40 -0.47
CA GLY A 158 11.51 8.62 0.43
C GLY A 158 11.41 7.12 0.13
N GLN A 159 11.88 6.65 -1.00
CA GLN A 159 12.28 5.24 -1.11
C GLN A 159 13.62 5.16 -0.37
N GLY A 160 13.58 4.75 0.91
CA GLY A 160 14.77 4.77 1.75
C GLY A 160 16.01 4.41 0.97
N ASN A 161 16.94 5.33 0.90
CA ASN A 161 18.26 5.08 0.34
C ASN A 161 18.86 3.91 1.11
N LEU A 162 18.75 2.78 0.51
CA LEU A 162 19.40 1.56 0.96
C LEU A 162 20.88 1.63 0.60
#